data_9053ed47e29c84b911a6c77dea62a8a1
#
_entry.id   9053ed47e29c84b911a6c77dea62a8a1
#
_cell.length_a   1.000
_cell.length_b   1.000
_cell.length_c   1.000
_cell.angle_alpha   90.00
_cell.angle_beta   90.00
_cell.angle_gamma   90.00
#
_symmetry.space_group_name_H-M   'P 1'
#
loop_
_entity.id
_entity.type
_entity.pdbx_description
1 polymer ?
#
loop_
_entity_poly.entity_id
_entity_poly.type
_entity_poly.pdbx_seq_one_letter_code
_entity_poly.pdbx_strand_id
1 'polypeptide(L)'
;PLWARVLALVVWPFGFIIALLQEWRVRIAWNAGVATAFAVAGVALTYGGLDRDSAFFFLLGVSLLFLWIAVTLHYFGVAERIAFTTTSAALLVLWYLPSSWTEPLFGELEGDIEMFFLSGMVMVSCGVFIIVYNADIVLPAIARLGSYFGRIVPALKTGVAYPLTARFRTGMTMAMIGLIMFSLVMMSAINNNFAALFLNEDAKGGFDNYIEVNSNNRVDDIKQALAEAGADTSPIV
;
A
#
# COMPACT_ATOMS: atom_id res chain seq x y z
N PRO A 1 -15.07 3.53 -32.97
CA PRO A 1 -16.11 2.53 -32.76
C PRO A 1 -15.66 1.52 -31.72
N LEU A 2 -16.60 0.95 -30.97
CA LEU A 2 -16.34 0.08 -29.80
C LEU A 2 -15.54 -1.18 -30.16
N TRP A 3 -15.82 -1.76 -31.31
CA TRP A 3 -15.12 -2.94 -31.80
C TRP A 3 -13.61 -2.71 -32.04
N ALA A 4 -13.21 -1.51 -32.48
CA ALA A 4 -11.81 -1.18 -32.68
C ALA A 4 -11.03 -1.07 -31.35
N ARG A 5 -11.71 -0.69 -30.27
CA ARG A 5 -11.13 -0.63 -28.92
C ARG A 5 -10.94 -2.04 -28.35
N VAL A 6 -11.92 -2.93 -28.56
CA VAL A 6 -11.82 -4.34 -28.16
C VAL A 6 -10.71 -5.04 -28.94
N LEU A 7 -10.64 -4.83 -30.26
CA LEU A 7 -9.55 -5.36 -31.09
C LEU A 7 -8.17 -4.87 -30.64
N ALA A 8 -8.02 -3.60 -30.27
CA ALA A 8 -6.76 -3.06 -29.78
C ALA A 8 -6.30 -3.69 -28.45
N LEU A 9 -7.23 -4.08 -27.59
CA LEU A 9 -6.92 -4.79 -26.34
C LEU A 9 -6.50 -6.25 -26.57
N VAL A 10 -7.19 -6.95 -27.50
CA VAL A 10 -6.94 -8.38 -27.75
C VAL A 10 -5.70 -8.62 -28.63
N VAL A 11 -5.41 -7.70 -29.56
CA VAL A 11 -4.33 -7.83 -30.55
C VAL A 11 -3.13 -6.91 -30.22
N TRP A 12 -3.00 -6.52 -28.96
CA TRP A 12 -2.04 -5.50 -28.53
C TRP A 12 -0.60 -5.70 -29.01
N PRO A 13 0.05 -6.87 -28.98
CA PRO A 13 1.43 -6.97 -29.45
C PRO A 13 1.57 -6.59 -30.93
N PHE A 14 0.56 -6.91 -31.74
CA PHE A 14 0.53 -6.57 -33.17
C PHE A 14 -0.07 -5.19 -33.40
N GLY A 15 -1.04 -4.77 -32.61
CA GLY A 15 -1.69 -3.46 -32.66
C GLY A 15 -0.73 -2.31 -32.35
N PHE A 16 0.26 -2.52 -31.48
CA PHE A 16 1.30 -1.55 -31.18
C PHE A 16 2.18 -1.23 -32.43
N ILE A 17 2.53 -2.25 -33.20
CA ILE A 17 3.32 -2.07 -34.46
C ILE A 17 2.50 -1.31 -35.49
N ILE A 18 1.21 -1.60 -35.62
CA ILE A 18 0.30 -0.91 -36.57
C ILE A 18 0.02 0.53 -36.12
N ALA A 19 -0.05 0.78 -34.81
CA ALA A 19 -0.30 2.10 -34.23
C ALA A 19 0.91 3.05 -34.33
N LEU A 20 2.13 2.51 -34.30
CA LEU A 20 3.37 3.25 -34.55
C LEU A 20 3.40 3.86 -35.98
N LEU A 21 2.62 3.30 -36.89
CA LEU A 21 2.54 3.77 -38.30
C LEU A 21 1.49 4.89 -38.50
N GLN A 22 0.71 5.27 -37.47
CA GLN A 22 -0.34 6.31 -37.56
C GLN A 22 -0.39 7.17 -36.30
N GLU A 23 0.18 8.37 -36.34
CA GLU A 23 0.38 9.27 -35.17
C GLU A 23 -0.82 9.49 -34.24
N TRP A 24 -2.05 9.59 -34.75
CA TRP A 24 -3.23 9.83 -33.91
C TRP A 24 -3.70 8.57 -33.15
N ARG A 25 -3.29 7.38 -33.58
CA ARG A 25 -3.60 6.10 -32.94
C ARG A 25 -2.60 5.72 -31.82
N VAL A 26 -1.45 6.36 -31.76
CA VAL A 26 -0.41 6.08 -30.75
C VAL A 26 -0.96 6.18 -29.33
N ARG A 27 -1.77 7.19 -29.04
CA ARG A 27 -2.38 7.38 -27.71
C ARG A 27 -3.33 6.23 -27.33
N ILE A 28 -4.11 5.73 -28.30
CA ILE A 28 -5.03 4.59 -28.08
C ILE A 28 -4.24 3.30 -27.85
N ALA A 29 -3.22 3.06 -28.64
CA ALA A 29 -2.35 1.89 -28.52
C ALA A 29 -1.53 1.91 -27.22
N TRP A 30 -1.06 3.08 -26.79
CA TRP A 30 -0.35 3.23 -25.52
C TRP A 30 -1.24 2.89 -24.33
N ASN A 31 -2.46 3.42 -24.27
CA ASN A 31 -3.40 3.12 -23.22
C ASN A 31 -3.81 1.64 -23.19
N ALA A 32 -4.03 1.03 -24.37
CA ALA A 32 -4.29 -0.40 -24.48
C ALA A 32 -3.08 -1.24 -24.04
N GLY A 33 -1.86 -0.80 -24.38
CA GLY A 33 -0.63 -1.44 -23.96
C GLY A 33 -0.42 -1.45 -22.46
N VAL A 34 -0.60 -0.31 -21.84
CA VAL A 34 -0.51 -0.15 -20.37
C VAL A 34 -1.57 -1.01 -19.68
N ALA A 35 -2.82 -0.97 -20.17
CA ALA A 35 -3.89 -1.80 -19.63
C ALA A 35 -3.56 -3.31 -19.73
N THR A 36 -3.05 -3.75 -20.88
CA THR A 36 -2.68 -5.17 -21.07
C THR A 36 -1.51 -5.57 -20.18
N ALA A 37 -0.51 -4.69 -20.01
CA ALA A 37 0.62 -4.95 -19.11
C ALA A 37 0.14 -5.13 -17.65
N PHE A 38 -0.77 -4.28 -17.18
CA PHE A 38 -1.36 -4.44 -15.84
C PHE A 38 -2.19 -5.71 -15.71
N ALA A 39 -2.94 -6.11 -16.75
CA ALA A 39 -3.70 -7.35 -16.76
C ALA A 39 -2.77 -8.57 -16.65
N VAL A 40 -1.76 -8.65 -17.51
CA VAL A 40 -0.83 -9.78 -17.56
C VAL A 40 -0.03 -9.88 -16.25
N ALA A 41 0.53 -8.76 -15.79
CA ALA A 41 1.26 -8.73 -14.53
C ALA A 41 0.34 -9.06 -13.34
N GLY A 42 -0.87 -8.51 -13.31
CA GLY A 42 -1.86 -8.76 -12.28
C GLY A 42 -2.25 -10.23 -12.21
N VAL A 43 -2.61 -10.85 -13.33
CA VAL A 43 -2.96 -12.28 -13.39
C VAL A 43 -1.77 -13.16 -13.00
N ALA A 44 -0.58 -12.87 -13.55
CA ALA A 44 0.63 -13.66 -13.25
C ALA A 44 1.00 -13.62 -11.77
N LEU A 45 0.93 -12.44 -11.15
CA LEU A 45 1.23 -12.27 -9.72
C LEU A 45 0.14 -12.88 -8.83
N THR A 46 -1.14 -12.73 -9.19
CA THR A 46 -2.24 -13.36 -8.44
C THR A 46 -2.12 -14.87 -8.47
N TYR A 47 -1.88 -15.45 -9.64
CA TYR A 47 -1.69 -16.90 -9.78
C TYR A 47 -0.42 -17.37 -9.07
N GLY A 48 0.71 -16.67 -9.24
CA GLY A 48 1.96 -16.99 -8.56
C GLY A 48 1.89 -16.82 -7.04
N GLY A 49 1.02 -15.94 -6.54
CA GLY A 49 0.72 -15.78 -5.12
C GLY A 49 -0.06 -16.96 -4.54
N LEU A 50 -1.05 -17.44 -5.28
CA LEU A 50 -1.83 -18.62 -4.90
C LEU A 50 -1.00 -19.92 -4.95
N ASP A 51 -0.11 -20.05 -5.93
CA ASP A 51 0.76 -21.23 -6.10
C ASP A 51 1.83 -21.33 -4.99
N ARG A 52 2.21 -20.20 -4.40
CA ARG A 52 3.23 -20.10 -3.35
C ARG A 52 2.68 -19.81 -1.96
N ASP A 53 1.36 -19.81 -1.80
CA ASP A 53 0.65 -19.43 -0.57
C ASP A 53 1.08 -18.06 -0.01
N SER A 54 1.55 -17.14 -0.89
CA SER A 54 2.06 -15.83 -0.51
C SER A 54 1.00 -14.73 -0.68
N ALA A 55 0.56 -14.19 0.44
CA ALA A 55 -0.38 -13.06 0.47
C ALA A 55 0.17 -11.80 -0.22
N PHE A 56 1.49 -11.57 -0.17
CA PHE A 56 2.12 -10.42 -0.81
C PHE A 56 1.92 -10.41 -2.32
N PHE A 57 2.30 -11.50 -3.01
CA PHE A 57 2.15 -11.59 -4.47
C PHE A 57 0.68 -11.62 -4.90
N PHE A 58 -0.16 -12.30 -4.14
CA PHE A 58 -1.60 -12.35 -4.39
C PHE A 58 -2.23 -10.95 -4.34
N LEU A 59 -2.06 -10.21 -3.25
CA LEU A 59 -2.67 -8.89 -3.07
C LEU A 59 -2.05 -7.84 -3.99
N LEU A 60 -0.75 -7.93 -4.29
CA LEU A 60 -0.12 -7.09 -5.31
C LEU A 60 -0.74 -7.33 -6.67
N GLY A 61 -0.92 -8.61 -7.06
CA GLY A 61 -1.56 -8.99 -8.31
C GLY A 61 -2.99 -8.47 -8.41
N VAL A 62 -3.79 -8.68 -7.37
CA VAL A 62 -5.17 -8.17 -7.29
C VAL A 62 -5.20 -6.63 -7.38
N SER A 63 -4.29 -5.94 -6.71
CA SER A 63 -4.20 -4.47 -6.78
C SER A 63 -3.90 -3.98 -8.20
N LEU A 64 -3.03 -4.67 -8.95
CA LEU A 64 -2.77 -4.39 -10.36
C LEU A 64 -4.00 -4.67 -11.25
N LEU A 65 -4.78 -5.72 -10.94
CA LEU A 65 -6.03 -5.99 -11.66
C LEU A 65 -7.07 -4.88 -11.44
N PHE A 66 -7.17 -4.33 -10.24
CA PHE A 66 -8.02 -3.16 -10.00
C PHE A 66 -7.55 -1.94 -10.79
N LEU A 67 -6.24 -1.71 -10.88
CA LEU A 67 -5.66 -0.66 -11.72
C LEU A 67 -5.97 -0.90 -13.21
N TRP A 68 -5.86 -2.14 -13.66
CA TRP A 68 -6.28 -2.53 -15.01
C TRP A 68 -7.75 -2.24 -15.27
N ILE A 69 -8.64 -2.56 -14.33
CA ILE A 69 -10.07 -2.25 -14.43
C ILE A 69 -10.29 -0.74 -14.56
N ALA A 70 -9.61 0.08 -13.73
CA ALA A 70 -9.73 1.53 -13.79
C ALA A 70 -9.32 2.09 -15.15
N VAL A 71 -8.15 1.68 -15.66
CA VAL A 71 -7.63 2.11 -16.96
C VAL A 71 -8.53 1.63 -18.11
N THR A 72 -9.04 0.41 -18.01
CA THR A 72 -9.92 -0.17 -19.02
C THR A 72 -11.28 0.53 -19.05
N LEU A 73 -11.89 0.81 -17.91
CA LEU A 73 -13.13 1.59 -17.82
C LEU A 73 -12.96 2.98 -18.45
N HIS A 74 -11.85 3.65 -18.13
CA HIS A 74 -11.53 4.93 -18.73
C HIS A 74 -11.34 4.82 -20.25
N TYR A 75 -10.64 3.78 -20.72
CA TYR A 75 -10.45 3.52 -22.15
C TYR A 75 -11.77 3.32 -22.91
N PHE A 76 -12.77 2.68 -22.30
CA PHE A 76 -14.12 2.51 -22.86
C PHE A 76 -14.99 3.78 -22.81
N GLY A 77 -14.49 4.87 -22.22
CA GLY A 77 -15.16 6.17 -22.21
C GLY A 77 -15.93 6.47 -20.94
N VAL A 78 -15.74 5.67 -19.89
CA VAL A 78 -16.24 6.02 -18.54
C VAL A 78 -15.46 7.25 -18.06
N ALA A 79 -16.16 8.19 -17.41
CA ALA A 79 -15.53 9.37 -16.85
C ALA A 79 -14.42 8.98 -15.88
N GLU A 80 -13.22 9.58 -16.02
CA GLU A 80 -12.06 9.32 -15.16
C GLU A 80 -12.42 9.31 -13.67
N ARG A 81 -13.22 10.28 -13.25
CA ARG A 81 -13.69 10.40 -11.88
C ARG A 81 -14.39 9.14 -11.39
N ILE A 82 -15.35 8.60 -12.18
CA ILE A 82 -16.09 7.41 -11.78
C ILE A 82 -15.18 6.19 -11.79
N ALA A 83 -14.42 5.99 -12.87
CA ALA A 83 -13.53 4.84 -13.02
C ALA A 83 -12.52 4.75 -11.86
N PHE A 84 -11.75 5.80 -11.63
CA PHE A 84 -10.71 5.78 -10.59
C PHE A 84 -11.27 5.84 -9.17
N THR A 85 -12.37 6.55 -8.92
CA THR A 85 -12.97 6.60 -7.58
C THR A 85 -13.57 5.27 -7.18
N THR A 86 -14.35 4.63 -8.07
CA THR A 86 -15.01 3.35 -7.74
C THR A 86 -14.02 2.22 -7.58
N THR A 87 -13.02 2.12 -8.46
CA THR A 87 -11.99 1.09 -8.35
C THR A 87 -11.09 1.28 -7.14
N SER A 88 -10.68 2.52 -6.84
CA SER A 88 -9.90 2.80 -5.63
C SER A 88 -10.69 2.55 -4.35
N ALA A 89 -11.98 2.91 -4.32
CA ALA A 89 -12.85 2.62 -3.18
C ALA A 89 -13.05 1.11 -2.99
N ALA A 90 -13.28 0.37 -4.06
CA ALA A 90 -13.42 -1.08 -4.02
C ALA A 90 -12.13 -1.77 -3.56
N LEU A 91 -10.98 -1.29 -4.02
CA LEU A 91 -9.67 -1.79 -3.59
C LEU A 91 -9.40 -1.50 -2.11
N LEU A 92 -9.77 -0.30 -1.61
CA LEU A 92 -9.69 0.01 -0.18
C LEU A 92 -10.56 -0.94 0.65
N VAL A 93 -11.80 -1.19 0.21
CA VAL A 93 -12.70 -2.14 0.89
C VAL A 93 -12.07 -3.53 0.93
N LEU A 94 -11.48 -3.99 -0.18
CA LEU A 94 -10.81 -5.29 -0.24
C LEU A 94 -9.65 -5.39 0.77
N TRP A 95 -8.82 -4.35 0.86
CA TRP A 95 -7.70 -4.30 1.80
C TRP A 95 -8.13 -4.19 3.27
N TYR A 96 -9.34 -3.70 3.50
CA TYR A 96 -9.92 -3.58 4.85
C TYR A 96 -10.72 -4.82 5.26
N LEU A 97 -10.92 -5.77 4.34
CA LEU A 97 -11.66 -6.99 4.62
C LEU A 97 -10.86 -7.87 5.59
N PRO A 98 -11.51 -8.37 6.67
CA PRO A 98 -10.86 -9.31 7.58
C PRO A 98 -10.47 -10.60 6.86
N SER A 99 -9.37 -11.23 7.27
CA SER A 99 -8.88 -12.51 6.72
C SER A 99 -9.95 -13.61 6.78
N SER A 100 -10.80 -13.60 7.79
CA SER A 100 -11.92 -14.54 7.94
C SER A 100 -12.91 -14.57 6.76
N TRP A 101 -12.94 -13.52 5.94
CA TRP A 101 -13.79 -13.44 4.73
C TRP A 101 -13.04 -13.85 3.47
N THR A 102 -11.72 -13.72 3.47
CA THR A 102 -10.88 -14.04 2.32
C THR A 102 -10.36 -15.48 2.36
N GLU A 103 -10.09 -16.05 3.54
CA GLU A 103 -9.65 -17.43 3.74
C GLU A 103 -10.57 -18.48 3.10
N PRO A 104 -11.92 -18.42 3.21
CA PRO A 104 -12.79 -19.41 2.57
C PRO A 104 -12.75 -19.39 1.05
N LEU A 105 -12.33 -18.26 0.45
CA LEU A 105 -12.29 -18.07 -1.00
C LEU A 105 -10.92 -18.37 -1.61
N PHE A 106 -9.84 -18.05 -0.89
CA PHE A 106 -8.47 -18.06 -1.43
C PHE A 106 -7.50 -18.95 -0.65
N GLY A 107 -7.95 -19.57 0.46
CA GLY A 107 -7.11 -20.35 1.35
C GLY A 107 -6.36 -19.47 2.37
N GLU A 108 -5.61 -20.15 3.24
CA GLU A 108 -4.72 -19.49 4.20
C GLU A 108 -3.48 -18.99 3.46
N LEU A 109 -3.36 -17.67 3.29
CA LEU A 109 -2.22 -17.04 2.66
C LEU A 109 -1.28 -16.52 3.75
N GLU A 110 -0.03 -16.92 3.71
CA GLU A 110 0.99 -16.43 4.64
C GLU A 110 1.36 -14.98 4.32
N GLY A 111 1.26 -14.13 5.33
CA GLY A 111 1.57 -12.69 5.23
C GLY A 111 2.80 -12.33 6.03
N ASP A 112 3.89 -11.96 5.35
CA ASP A 112 5.13 -11.47 5.94
C ASP A 112 5.12 -9.95 6.19
N ILE A 113 6.21 -9.46 6.80
CA ILE A 113 6.44 -8.03 7.08
C ILE A 113 6.28 -7.14 5.83
N GLU A 114 6.56 -7.67 4.64
CA GLU A 114 6.42 -7.01 3.35
C GLU A 114 4.98 -6.57 3.05
N MET A 115 3.99 -7.31 3.57
CA MET A 115 2.56 -6.98 3.44
C MET A 115 2.21 -5.62 4.05
N PHE A 116 2.86 -5.26 5.16
CA PHE A 116 2.62 -3.95 5.80
C PHE A 116 3.04 -2.80 4.89
N PHE A 117 4.18 -2.93 4.21
CA PHE A 117 4.65 -1.91 3.27
C PHE A 117 3.72 -1.81 2.06
N LEU A 118 3.33 -2.94 1.50
CA LEU A 118 2.43 -3.00 0.35
C LEU A 118 1.07 -2.40 0.70
N SER A 119 0.49 -2.77 1.85
CA SER A 119 -0.81 -2.26 2.30
C SER A 119 -0.82 -0.74 2.38
N GLY A 120 0.19 -0.15 3.02
CA GLY A 120 0.28 1.30 3.14
C GLY A 120 0.45 2.00 1.80
N MET A 121 1.30 1.47 0.93
CA MET A 121 1.50 2.03 -0.41
C MET A 121 0.20 2.02 -1.22
N VAL A 122 -0.55 0.91 -1.20
CA VAL A 122 -1.81 0.79 -1.92
C VAL A 122 -2.89 1.66 -1.28
N MET A 123 -3.04 1.64 0.05
CA MET A 123 -4.05 2.44 0.74
C MET A 123 -3.83 3.94 0.55
N VAL A 124 -2.58 4.43 0.68
CA VAL A 124 -2.24 5.83 0.42
C VAL A 124 -2.54 6.19 -1.03
N SER A 125 -2.16 5.34 -1.99
CA SER A 125 -2.43 5.59 -3.41
C SER A 125 -3.93 5.66 -3.70
N CYS A 126 -4.72 4.73 -3.17
CA CYS A 126 -6.18 4.75 -3.30
C CYS A 126 -6.79 6.01 -2.69
N GLY A 127 -6.37 6.40 -1.48
CA GLY A 127 -6.81 7.62 -0.82
C GLY A 127 -6.52 8.87 -1.65
N VAL A 128 -5.31 8.97 -2.20
CA VAL A 128 -4.91 10.07 -3.09
C VAL A 128 -5.75 10.10 -4.35
N PHE A 129 -5.99 8.97 -5.01
CA PHE A 129 -6.85 8.91 -6.20
C PHE A 129 -8.27 9.38 -5.87
N ILE A 130 -8.86 8.90 -4.78
CA ILE A 130 -10.20 9.32 -4.37
C ILE A 130 -10.25 10.83 -4.14
N ILE A 131 -9.28 11.40 -3.43
CA ILE A 131 -9.25 12.84 -3.13
C ILE A 131 -9.03 13.67 -4.40
N VAL A 132 -8.07 13.29 -5.24
CA VAL A 132 -7.70 14.05 -6.45
C VAL A 132 -8.82 14.07 -7.47
N TYR A 133 -9.46 12.92 -7.73
CA TYR A 133 -10.56 12.85 -8.68
C TYR A 133 -11.88 13.42 -8.14
N ASN A 134 -12.03 13.56 -6.82
CA ASN A 134 -13.18 14.19 -6.17
C ASN A 134 -12.85 15.55 -5.52
N ALA A 135 -11.75 16.19 -5.91
CA ALA A 135 -11.31 17.46 -5.36
C ALA A 135 -12.40 18.54 -5.45
N ASP A 136 -13.22 18.51 -6.49
CA ASP A 136 -14.36 19.44 -6.69
C ASP A 136 -15.44 19.31 -5.60
N ILE A 137 -15.50 18.19 -4.87
CA ILE A 137 -16.42 17.97 -3.74
C ILE A 137 -15.70 18.20 -2.42
N VAL A 138 -14.49 17.64 -2.29
CA VAL A 138 -13.71 17.68 -1.04
C VAL A 138 -13.34 19.11 -0.64
N LEU A 139 -12.95 19.93 -1.62
CA LEU A 139 -12.50 21.28 -1.35
C LEU A 139 -13.63 22.24 -0.90
N PRO A 140 -14.83 22.25 -1.53
CA PRO A 140 -15.95 22.99 -0.99
C PRO A 140 -16.42 22.48 0.37
N ALA A 141 -16.32 21.18 0.65
CA ALA A 141 -16.64 20.62 1.96
C ALA A 141 -15.70 21.16 3.04
N ILE A 142 -14.38 21.14 2.76
CA ILE A 142 -13.37 21.73 3.66
C ILE A 142 -13.58 23.24 3.82
N ALA A 143 -13.91 23.96 2.74
CA ALA A 143 -14.20 25.38 2.80
C ALA A 143 -15.47 25.70 3.63
N ARG A 144 -16.48 24.85 3.59
CA ARG A 144 -17.66 24.98 4.46
C ARG A 144 -17.33 24.74 5.93
N LEU A 145 -16.53 23.72 6.24
CA LEU A 145 -16.03 23.51 7.60
C LEU A 145 -15.19 24.72 8.07
N GLY A 146 -14.35 25.28 7.20
CA GLY A 146 -13.56 26.47 7.48
C GLY A 146 -14.41 27.75 7.65
N SER A 147 -15.64 27.79 7.12
CA SER A 147 -16.55 28.94 7.28
C SER A 147 -16.99 29.16 8.73
N TYR A 148 -16.92 28.15 9.58
CA TYR A 148 -17.07 28.29 11.04
C TYR A 148 -16.02 29.21 11.64
N PHE A 149 -14.85 29.38 10.98
CA PHE A 149 -13.75 30.23 11.40
C PHE A 149 -13.68 31.57 10.62
N GLY A 150 -14.77 32.09 10.16
CA GLY A 150 -15.09 33.35 9.46
C GLY A 150 -13.96 34.16 8.77
N ARG A 151 -12.83 34.37 9.43
CA ARG A 151 -11.67 35.11 8.92
C ARG A 151 -10.75 34.36 7.97
N ILE A 152 -10.81 33.03 7.96
CA ILE A 152 -9.88 32.14 7.22
C ILE A 152 -10.43 31.77 5.83
N VAL A 153 -11.71 32.01 5.58
CA VAL A 153 -12.40 31.64 4.33
C VAL A 153 -11.74 32.21 3.06
N PRO A 154 -11.31 33.48 2.99
CA PRO A 154 -10.67 33.99 1.78
C PRO A 154 -9.31 33.33 1.51
N ALA A 155 -8.49 33.13 2.56
CA ALA A 155 -7.19 32.46 2.45
C ALA A 155 -7.34 30.98 2.06
N LEU A 156 -8.36 30.29 2.59
CA LEU A 156 -8.69 28.93 2.25
C LEU A 156 -9.14 28.81 0.78
N LYS A 157 -9.98 29.73 0.30
CA LYS A 157 -10.40 29.76 -1.11
C LYS A 157 -9.22 29.92 -2.06
N THR A 158 -8.27 30.78 -1.74
CA THR A 158 -7.08 31.01 -2.58
C THR A 158 -6.11 29.83 -2.50
N GLY A 159 -5.89 29.28 -1.31
CA GLY A 159 -5.02 28.12 -1.11
C GLY A 159 -5.54 26.85 -1.76
N VAL A 160 -6.85 26.71 -1.88
CA VAL A 160 -7.54 25.55 -2.47
C VAL A 160 -7.66 25.67 -3.99
N ALA A 161 -7.74 26.90 -4.54
CA ALA A 161 -7.85 27.11 -5.98
C ALA A 161 -6.61 26.62 -6.75
N TYR A 162 -5.41 26.76 -6.17
CA TYR A 162 -4.16 26.35 -6.81
C TYR A 162 -4.04 24.82 -7.00
N PRO A 163 -4.29 23.96 -6.00
CA PRO A 163 -4.32 22.51 -6.16
C PRO A 163 -5.30 22.01 -7.22
N LEU A 164 -6.44 22.68 -7.41
CA LEU A 164 -7.42 22.31 -8.42
C LEU A 164 -6.94 22.47 -9.86
N THR A 165 -6.08 23.44 -10.13
CA THR A 165 -5.56 23.71 -11.47
C THR A 165 -4.49 22.69 -11.90
N ALA A 166 -3.76 22.10 -10.96
CA ALA A 166 -2.66 21.17 -11.20
C ALA A 166 -2.88 19.82 -10.48
N ARG A 167 -3.97 19.14 -10.80
CA ARG A 167 -4.41 17.89 -10.13
C ARG A 167 -3.32 16.83 -10.00
N PHE A 168 -2.58 16.58 -11.07
CA PHE A 168 -1.50 15.58 -11.07
C PHE A 168 -0.37 15.96 -10.08
N ARG A 169 0.09 17.21 -10.13
CA ARG A 169 1.15 17.71 -9.23
C ARG A 169 0.71 17.64 -7.77
N THR A 170 -0.52 18.05 -7.49
CA THR A 170 -1.10 17.98 -6.15
C THR A 170 -1.23 16.53 -5.68
N GLY A 171 -1.69 15.62 -6.54
CA GLY A 171 -1.76 14.20 -6.23
C GLY A 171 -0.41 13.60 -5.90
N MET A 172 0.64 13.92 -6.66
CA MET A 172 2.00 13.46 -6.39
C MET A 172 2.54 13.97 -5.05
N THR A 173 2.34 15.25 -4.74
CA THR A 173 2.72 15.80 -3.42
C THR A 173 1.94 15.17 -2.27
N MET A 174 0.65 14.96 -2.42
CA MET A 174 -0.17 14.25 -1.43
C MET A 174 0.30 12.81 -1.23
N ALA A 175 0.61 12.09 -2.32
CA ALA A 175 1.14 10.74 -2.25
C ALA A 175 2.48 10.69 -1.50
N MET A 176 3.41 11.61 -1.82
CA MET A 176 4.71 11.68 -1.13
C MET A 176 4.53 11.95 0.38
N ILE A 177 3.73 12.95 0.74
CA ILE A 177 3.47 13.27 2.15
C ILE A 177 2.78 12.09 2.85
N GLY A 178 1.78 11.49 2.21
CA GLY A 178 1.05 10.34 2.73
C GLY A 178 1.96 9.14 2.98
N LEU A 179 2.87 8.82 2.05
CA LEU A 179 3.83 7.75 2.20
C LEU A 179 4.86 8.03 3.31
N ILE A 180 5.34 9.26 3.44
CA ILE A 180 6.24 9.65 4.53
C ILE A 180 5.53 9.49 5.88
N MET A 181 4.30 10.00 6.00
CA MET A 181 3.52 9.87 7.24
C MET A 181 3.23 8.40 7.57
N PHE A 182 2.85 7.61 6.57
CA PHE A 182 2.67 6.16 6.73
C PHE A 182 3.95 5.50 7.24
N SER A 183 5.10 5.77 6.62
CA SER A 183 6.38 5.17 7.00
C SER A 183 6.79 5.53 8.44
N LEU A 184 6.56 6.78 8.85
CA LEU A 184 6.84 7.23 10.23
C LEU A 184 5.95 6.50 11.25
N VAL A 185 4.64 6.43 10.98
CA VAL A 185 3.69 5.74 11.86
C VAL A 185 4.01 4.25 11.94
N MET A 186 4.29 3.64 10.79
CA MET A 186 4.64 2.22 10.71
C MET A 186 5.93 1.91 11.50
N MET A 187 6.98 2.71 11.29
CA MET A 187 8.24 2.52 12.02
C MET A 187 8.06 2.69 13.53
N SER A 188 7.25 3.66 13.93
CA SER A 188 6.88 3.85 15.35
C SER A 188 6.11 2.66 15.92
N ALA A 189 5.15 2.12 15.15
CA ALA A 189 4.38 0.96 15.58
C ALA A 189 5.25 -0.30 15.70
N ILE A 190 6.11 -0.56 14.73
CA ILE A 190 7.05 -1.68 14.76
C ILE A 190 7.97 -1.55 15.98
N ASN A 191 8.59 -0.38 16.18
CA ASN A 191 9.49 -0.16 17.31
C ASN A 191 8.79 -0.35 18.66
N ASN A 192 7.55 0.14 18.80
CA ASN A 192 6.77 -0.05 20.00
C ASN A 192 6.41 -1.53 20.27
N ASN A 193 6.05 -2.27 19.20
CA ASN A 193 5.77 -3.70 19.31
C ASN A 193 7.05 -4.50 19.64
N PHE A 194 8.18 -4.16 19.03
CA PHE A 194 9.46 -4.78 19.41
C PHE A 194 9.83 -4.52 20.87
N ALA A 195 9.66 -3.29 21.34
CA ALA A 195 9.89 -2.94 22.73
C ALA A 195 8.97 -3.74 23.68
N ALA A 196 7.68 -3.89 23.31
CA ALA A 196 6.73 -4.66 24.08
C ALA A 196 7.03 -6.17 24.09
N LEU A 197 7.51 -6.73 22.96
CA LEU A 197 7.78 -8.15 22.83
C LEU A 197 9.13 -8.58 23.42
N PHE A 198 10.16 -7.73 23.32
CA PHE A 198 11.54 -8.13 23.66
C PHE A 198 12.10 -7.43 24.90
N LEU A 199 11.53 -6.29 25.31
CA LEU A 199 12.03 -5.51 26.46
C LEU A 199 11.15 -5.60 27.71
N ASN A 200 9.96 -6.22 27.61
CA ASN A 200 9.12 -6.47 28.77
C ASN A 200 9.73 -7.54 29.68
N GLU A 201 9.46 -7.44 30.98
CA GLU A 201 9.87 -8.42 32.00
C GLU A 201 9.35 -9.83 31.67
N ASP A 202 8.13 -9.94 31.12
CA ASP A 202 7.54 -11.20 30.67
C ASP A 202 8.32 -11.87 29.54
N ALA A 203 8.91 -11.07 28.63
CA ALA A 203 9.73 -11.58 27.53
C ALA A 203 11.08 -12.14 28.00
N LYS A 204 11.55 -11.67 29.15
CA LYS A 204 12.76 -12.17 29.81
C LYS A 204 12.48 -13.37 30.76
N GLY A 205 11.26 -13.91 30.72
CA GLY A 205 10.87 -15.03 31.57
C GLY A 205 10.77 -14.66 33.06
N GLY A 206 10.61 -13.37 33.37
CA GLY A 206 10.57 -12.87 34.77
C GLY A 206 11.94 -12.73 35.41
N PHE A 207 13.02 -12.80 34.63
CA PHE A 207 14.40 -12.66 35.13
C PHE A 207 14.96 -11.27 34.79
N ASP A 208 15.61 -10.64 35.74
CA ASP A 208 16.26 -9.32 35.57
C ASP A 208 17.49 -9.37 34.67
N ASN A 209 18.15 -10.52 34.56
CA ASN A 209 19.36 -10.73 33.78
C ASN A 209 19.30 -12.00 32.96
N TYR A 210 19.64 -11.89 31.67
CA TYR A 210 19.85 -13.02 30.77
C TYR A 210 21.34 -13.15 30.46
N ILE A 211 21.89 -14.33 30.75
CA ILE A 211 23.30 -14.62 30.50
C ILE A 211 23.39 -15.69 29.40
N GLU A 212 23.92 -15.32 28.26
CA GLU A 212 24.20 -16.25 27.16
C GLU A 212 25.65 -16.74 27.29
N VAL A 213 25.84 -18.04 27.50
CA VAL A 213 27.14 -18.66 27.61
C VAL A 213 27.55 -19.21 26.25
N ASN A 214 28.76 -18.82 25.80
CA ASN A 214 29.32 -19.33 24.55
C ASN A 214 29.56 -20.84 24.66
N SER A 215 29.02 -21.61 23.71
CA SER A 215 29.13 -23.07 23.66
C SER A 215 30.59 -23.58 23.56
N ASN A 216 31.52 -22.74 23.09
CA ASN A 216 32.97 -23.05 23.01
C ASN A 216 33.73 -22.72 24.30
N ASN A 217 33.15 -21.96 25.22
CA ASN A 217 33.68 -21.63 26.52
C ASN A 217 32.62 -21.90 27.58
N ARG A 218 32.47 -23.20 27.91
CA ARG A 218 31.47 -23.64 28.90
C ARG A 218 31.87 -23.18 30.28
N VAL A 219 30.97 -22.51 30.95
CA VAL A 219 31.03 -22.19 32.35
C VAL A 219 30.16 -23.22 33.08
N ASP A 220 30.77 -24.15 33.82
CA ASP A 220 30.10 -25.25 34.49
C ASP A 220 29.23 -24.76 35.68
N ASP A 221 29.67 -23.69 36.35
CA ASP A 221 28.94 -23.02 37.41
C ASP A 221 29.01 -21.51 37.25
N ILE A 222 27.90 -20.92 36.75
CA ILE A 222 27.78 -19.48 36.50
C ILE A 222 27.83 -18.69 37.80
N LYS A 223 27.26 -19.23 38.86
CA LYS A 223 27.21 -18.59 40.20
C LYS A 223 28.60 -18.44 40.77
N GLN A 224 29.40 -19.47 40.69
CA GLN A 224 30.79 -19.45 41.14
C GLN A 224 31.67 -18.50 40.31
N ALA A 225 31.52 -18.54 38.98
CA ALA A 225 32.27 -17.67 38.08
C ALA A 225 31.97 -16.19 38.28
N LEU A 226 30.71 -15.85 38.54
CA LEU A 226 30.29 -14.49 38.89
C LEU A 226 30.83 -14.05 40.26
N ALA A 227 30.82 -14.93 41.26
CA ALA A 227 31.38 -14.64 42.59
C ALA A 227 32.91 -14.41 42.50
N GLU A 228 33.62 -15.19 41.71
CA GLU A 228 35.05 -15.01 41.46
C GLU A 228 35.36 -13.68 40.71
N ALA A 229 34.44 -13.23 39.86
CA ALA A 229 34.50 -11.93 39.19
C ALA A 229 34.08 -10.75 40.08
N GLY A 230 33.70 -10.99 41.34
CA GLY A 230 33.34 -9.96 42.31
C GLY A 230 31.90 -9.44 42.19
N ALA A 231 31.03 -10.15 41.46
CA ALA A 231 29.62 -9.80 41.36
C ALA A 231 28.82 -10.32 42.57
N ASP A 232 27.79 -9.55 43.00
CA ASP A 232 26.85 -10.00 44.03
C ASP A 232 25.96 -11.10 43.46
N THR A 233 26.14 -12.32 43.92
CA THR A 233 25.39 -13.51 43.47
C THR A 233 24.19 -13.83 44.40
N SER A 234 23.92 -12.99 45.38
CA SER A 234 22.81 -13.21 46.31
C SER A 234 21.41 -13.28 45.67
N PRO A 235 21.12 -12.53 44.58
CA PRO A 235 19.80 -12.62 43.93
C PRO A 235 19.69 -13.76 42.92
N ILE A 236 20.76 -14.54 42.66
CA ILE A 236 20.72 -15.65 41.70
C ILE A 236 20.17 -16.90 42.34
N VAL A 237 18.99 -17.33 41.91
CA VAL A 237 18.30 -18.53 42.37
C VAL A 237 18.77 -19.77 41.63
#